data_fe3e3894b79a23247e816faf2f4c6fe8
#
_entry.id   fe3e3894b79a23247e816faf2f4c6fe8
#
_cell.length_a   1.000
_cell.length_b   1.000
_cell.length_c   1.000
_cell.angle_alpha   90.00
_cell.angle_beta   90.00
_cell.angle_gamma   90.00
#
_symmetry.space_group_name_H-M   'P 1'
#
loop_
_entity.id
_entity.type
_entity.pdbx_description
1 polymer ?
#
loop_
_entity_poly.entity_id
_entity_poly.type
_entity_poly.pdbx_seq_one_letter_code
_entity_poly.pdbx_strand_id
1 'polypeptide(L)'
;MEKIWAVLQTRFAEITPEGKKYLFPPEYFQCLDKGFQNTKPFHPKLHTIRLDEKDRWKTGTMIDFFINCRQKDMFRFAPRIPVVSVQEIFMTRRGSILEISIAKVDSYIGDDDFQLDAFQQGDLALNDGFDDYNDFRNYFLDIIEKKGKETGNYWFKGKIIHWTALRY
;
A
#
# COMPACT_ATOMS: atom_id res chain seq x y z
N MET A 1 -7.42 7.52 -1.71
CA MET A 1 -8.50 7.42 -0.69
C MET A 1 -9.62 6.53 -1.16
N GLU A 2 -10.25 6.83 -2.28
CA GLU A 2 -11.36 6.07 -2.88
C GLU A 2 -11.04 4.58 -3.10
N LYS A 3 -9.82 4.28 -3.55
CA LYS A 3 -9.36 2.90 -3.75
C LYS A 3 -9.26 2.08 -2.46
N ILE A 4 -8.83 2.68 -1.35
CA ILE A 4 -8.84 2.03 -0.02
C ILE A 4 -10.29 1.80 0.41
N TRP A 5 -11.13 2.80 0.21
CA TRP A 5 -12.53 2.74 0.56
C TRP A 5 -13.31 1.65 -0.17
N ALA A 6 -13.04 1.47 -1.48
CA ALA A 6 -13.65 0.41 -2.27
C ALA A 6 -13.39 -0.98 -1.67
N VAL A 7 -12.18 -1.24 -1.15
CA VAL A 7 -11.85 -2.50 -0.45
C VAL A 7 -12.62 -2.62 0.86
N LEU A 8 -12.64 -1.54 1.63
CA LEU A 8 -13.30 -1.56 2.95
C LEU A 8 -14.79 -1.82 2.82
N GLN A 9 -15.46 -1.32 1.78
CA GLN A 9 -16.88 -1.59 1.54
C GLN A 9 -17.18 -3.04 1.20
N THR A 10 -16.29 -3.70 0.45
CA THR A 10 -16.52 -5.10 0.02
C THR A 10 -16.15 -6.11 1.09
N ARG A 11 -15.17 -5.80 1.95
CA ARG A 11 -14.61 -6.74 2.93
C ARG A 11 -14.96 -6.42 4.38
N PHE A 12 -15.61 -5.31 4.65
CA PHE A 12 -15.91 -4.91 6.02
C PHE A 12 -16.85 -5.89 6.73
N ALA A 13 -17.73 -6.53 5.98
CA ALA A 13 -18.57 -7.61 6.51
C ALA A 13 -17.76 -8.81 7.02
N GLU A 14 -16.55 -9.03 6.46
CA GLU A 14 -15.65 -10.11 6.86
C GLU A 14 -14.73 -9.72 8.03
N ILE A 15 -14.48 -8.41 8.22
CA ILE A 15 -13.49 -7.90 9.18
C ILE A 15 -14.15 -7.41 10.48
N THR A 16 -15.41 -6.96 10.42
CA THR A 16 -16.15 -6.54 11.62
C THR A 16 -17.04 -7.65 12.15
N PRO A 17 -16.98 -7.97 13.46
CA PRO A 17 -17.84 -9.00 14.07
C PRO A 17 -19.33 -8.76 13.89
N GLU A 18 -19.71 -7.55 13.53
CA GLU A 18 -21.10 -7.09 13.46
C GLU A 18 -21.67 -7.03 12.03
N GLY A 19 -20.89 -7.33 10.99
CA GLY A 19 -21.36 -7.31 9.59
C GLY A 19 -21.87 -5.94 9.10
N LYS A 20 -21.58 -4.86 9.81
CA LYS A 20 -22.08 -3.52 9.49
C LYS A 20 -21.31 -2.95 8.29
N LYS A 21 -22.05 -2.53 7.26
CA LYS A 21 -21.47 -1.72 6.19
C LYS A 21 -20.94 -0.41 6.77
N TYR A 22 -19.67 -0.13 6.54
CA TYR A 22 -19.10 1.13 6.95
C TYR A 22 -19.67 2.27 6.11
N LEU A 23 -20.17 3.31 6.78
CA LEU A 23 -20.60 4.55 6.14
C LEU A 23 -19.50 5.59 6.29
N PHE A 24 -19.31 6.40 5.26
CA PHE A 24 -18.42 7.55 5.36
C PHE A 24 -18.85 8.45 6.51
N PRO A 25 -17.96 8.85 7.41
CA PRO A 25 -18.29 9.83 8.41
C PRO A 25 -18.69 11.15 7.74
N PRO A 26 -19.65 11.90 8.32
CA PRO A 26 -20.14 13.16 7.73
C PRO A 26 -19.02 14.15 7.43
N GLU A 27 -17.97 14.17 8.22
CA GLU A 27 -16.80 15.04 8.05
C GLU A 27 -16.04 14.78 6.76
N TYR A 28 -16.13 13.58 6.22
CA TYR A 28 -15.55 13.24 4.93
C TYR A 28 -16.15 14.07 3.79
N PHE A 29 -17.45 14.26 3.80
CA PHE A 29 -18.15 15.06 2.79
C PHE A 29 -17.86 16.55 2.91
N GLN A 30 -17.49 17.03 4.09
CA GLN A 30 -17.08 18.42 4.32
C GLN A 30 -15.67 18.71 3.80
N CYS A 31 -14.77 17.71 3.80
CA CYS A 31 -13.40 17.84 3.27
C CYS A 31 -13.32 17.74 1.75
N LEU A 32 -14.34 17.19 1.11
CA LEU A 32 -14.43 17.07 -0.33
C LEU A 32 -15.58 17.96 -0.82
N ASP A 33 -15.26 19.06 -1.50
CA ASP A 33 -16.23 19.91 -2.21
C ASP A 33 -17.05 19.14 -3.27
N LYS A 34 -16.80 17.87 -3.44
CA LYS A 34 -17.46 16.97 -4.37
C LYS A 34 -17.86 15.72 -3.63
N GLY A 35 -19.14 15.39 -3.65
CA GLY A 35 -19.63 14.12 -3.17
C GLY A 35 -18.87 12.94 -3.80
N PHE A 36 -18.74 11.84 -3.07
CA PHE A 36 -18.13 10.61 -3.58
C PHE A 36 -18.82 10.19 -4.89
N GLN A 37 -18.12 10.37 -5.99
CA GLN A 37 -18.59 9.91 -7.29
C GLN A 37 -18.03 8.52 -7.55
N ASN A 38 -18.83 7.50 -7.30
CA ASN A 38 -18.51 6.10 -7.62
C ASN A 38 -18.66 5.85 -9.15
N THR A 39 -18.10 6.74 -9.97
CA THR A 39 -18.33 6.76 -11.41
C THR A 39 -17.25 6.07 -12.25
N LYS A 40 -16.19 5.59 -11.61
CA LYS A 40 -15.13 4.82 -12.30
C LYS A 40 -14.92 3.48 -11.61
N PRO A 41 -14.71 2.37 -12.37
CA PRO A 41 -14.24 1.14 -11.80
C PRO A 41 -12.82 1.39 -11.26
N PHE A 42 -12.69 1.58 -9.96
CA PHE A 42 -11.39 1.71 -9.33
C PHE A 42 -10.81 0.33 -9.07
N HIS A 43 -9.55 0.12 -9.45
CA HIS A 43 -8.79 -0.97 -8.85
C HIS A 43 -8.65 -0.69 -7.34
N PRO A 44 -9.12 -1.59 -6.50
CA PRO A 44 -9.04 -1.41 -5.05
C PRO A 44 -7.58 -1.45 -4.60
N LYS A 45 -7.20 -0.59 -3.66
CA LYS A 45 -5.89 -0.64 -3.02
C LYS A 45 -5.90 -1.70 -1.91
N LEU A 46 -5.20 -2.82 -2.12
CA LEU A 46 -5.25 -4.01 -1.24
C LEU A 46 -4.15 -4.04 -0.18
N HIS A 47 -3.09 -3.27 -0.37
CA HIS A 47 -1.94 -3.16 0.52
C HIS A 47 -1.26 -1.81 0.37
N THR A 48 -0.19 -1.58 1.11
CA THR A 48 0.72 -0.45 0.88
C THR A 48 2.17 -0.86 1.07
N ILE A 49 3.05 -0.32 0.22
CA ILE A 49 4.48 -0.49 0.35
C ILE A 49 5.04 0.67 1.16
N ARG A 50 5.83 0.36 2.19
CA ARG A 50 6.44 1.34 3.09
C ARG A 50 7.87 0.99 3.42
N LEU A 51 8.69 2.04 3.52
CA LEU A 51 9.98 1.93 4.19
C LEU A 51 9.73 1.64 5.69
N ASP A 52 10.40 0.64 6.23
CA ASP A 52 10.24 0.24 7.63
C ASP A 52 11.56 -0.15 8.28
N GLU A 53 12.48 0.79 8.37
CA GLU A 53 13.82 0.61 8.94
C GLU A 53 13.80 0.18 10.42
N LYS A 54 12.70 0.48 11.11
CA LYS A 54 12.56 0.18 12.56
C LYS A 54 11.73 -1.07 12.84
N ASP A 55 11.40 -1.84 11.81
CA ASP A 55 10.61 -3.08 11.91
C ASP A 55 9.30 -2.90 12.73
N ARG A 56 8.58 -1.81 12.49
CA ARG A 56 7.37 -1.46 13.24
C ARG A 56 6.12 -2.20 12.76
N TRP A 57 6.08 -2.53 11.47
CA TRP A 57 4.93 -3.17 10.86
C TRP A 57 5.00 -4.68 11.02
N LYS A 58 4.03 -5.21 11.77
CA LYS A 58 3.86 -6.65 12.04
C LYS A 58 2.39 -7.01 11.94
N THR A 59 2.09 -8.27 11.74
CA THR A 59 0.72 -8.82 11.82
C THR A 59 0.06 -8.39 13.13
N GLY A 60 -1.17 -7.92 13.05
CA GLY A 60 -1.92 -7.38 14.18
C GLY A 60 -1.66 -5.91 14.50
N THR A 61 -0.63 -5.27 13.93
CA THR A 61 -0.44 -3.82 14.08
C THR A 61 -1.63 -3.07 13.51
N MET A 62 -2.19 -2.12 14.26
CA MET A 62 -3.36 -1.35 13.82
C MET A 62 -2.96 -0.27 12.82
N ILE A 63 -3.65 -0.25 11.69
CA ILE A 63 -3.49 0.77 10.64
C ILE A 63 -4.50 1.89 10.86
N ASP A 64 -4.02 3.11 10.87
CA ASP A 64 -4.83 4.33 10.85
C ASP A 64 -4.80 4.95 9.45
N PHE A 65 -5.95 5.20 8.86
CA PHE A 65 -6.10 5.80 7.54
C PHE A 65 -6.44 7.28 7.68
N PHE A 66 -5.46 8.15 7.44
CA PHE A 66 -5.62 9.59 7.53
C PHE A 66 -5.49 10.28 6.19
N ILE A 67 -6.27 11.36 6.04
CA ILE A 67 -6.03 12.42 5.07
C ILE A 67 -5.25 13.53 5.79
N ASN A 68 -4.39 14.25 5.06
CA ASN A 68 -3.62 15.38 5.56
C ASN A 68 -2.88 15.06 6.88
N CYS A 69 -2.28 13.87 6.93
CA CYS A 69 -1.56 13.40 8.12
C CYS A 69 -0.54 14.44 8.58
N ARG A 70 -0.60 14.80 9.88
CA ARG A 70 0.25 15.83 10.53
C ARG A 70 -0.04 17.27 10.11
N GLN A 71 -1.17 17.56 9.45
CA GLN A 71 -1.66 18.90 9.17
C GLN A 71 -2.83 19.26 10.11
N LYS A 72 -3.21 20.55 10.14
CA LYS A 72 -4.30 21.03 11.01
C LYS A 72 -5.66 20.40 10.69
N ASP A 73 -5.87 20.07 9.44
CA ASP A 73 -7.06 19.44 8.89
C ASP A 73 -6.91 17.91 8.75
N MET A 74 -6.07 17.32 9.59
CA MET A 74 -5.90 15.87 9.63
C MET A 74 -7.21 15.19 10.00
N PHE A 75 -7.62 14.24 9.17
CA PHE A 75 -8.90 13.56 9.32
C PHE A 75 -8.75 12.06 9.08
N ARG A 76 -9.29 11.25 10.02
CA ARG A 76 -9.37 9.79 9.84
C ARG A 76 -10.60 9.44 9.01
N PHE A 77 -10.39 8.92 7.81
CA PHE A 77 -11.47 8.62 6.87
C PHE A 77 -11.97 7.17 6.92
N ALA A 78 -11.28 6.28 7.64
CA ALA A 78 -11.66 4.89 7.79
C ALA A 78 -11.38 4.40 9.22
N PRO A 79 -12.06 3.34 9.70
CA PRO A 79 -11.77 2.76 11.00
C PRO A 79 -10.36 2.15 11.03
N ARG A 80 -9.86 1.94 12.24
CA ARG A 80 -8.61 1.20 12.43
C ARG A 80 -8.84 -0.26 12.08
N ILE A 81 -7.96 -0.81 11.27
CA ILE A 81 -7.97 -2.25 10.94
C ILE A 81 -6.60 -2.87 11.22
N PRO A 82 -6.53 -4.15 11.58
CA PRO A 82 -5.26 -4.81 11.80
C PRO A 82 -4.54 -5.11 10.48
N VAL A 83 -3.22 -5.08 10.51
CA VAL A 83 -2.36 -5.70 9.49
C VAL A 83 -2.63 -7.19 9.49
N VAL A 84 -2.97 -7.74 8.35
CA VAL A 84 -3.26 -9.18 8.18
C VAL A 84 -1.96 -9.96 7.97
N SER A 85 -1.03 -9.40 7.21
CA SER A 85 0.33 -9.93 7.06
C SER A 85 1.29 -8.88 6.53
N VAL A 86 2.57 -9.22 6.59
CA VAL A 86 3.67 -8.40 6.06
C VAL A 86 4.57 -9.29 5.22
N GLN A 87 5.05 -8.76 4.08
CA GLN A 87 6.09 -9.37 3.25
C GLN A 87 7.21 -8.37 3.04
N GLU A 88 8.46 -8.79 3.12
CA GLU A 88 9.58 -7.93 2.72
C GLU A 88 9.59 -7.76 1.21
N ILE A 89 9.96 -6.56 0.77
CA ILE A 89 10.14 -6.22 -0.63
C ILE A 89 11.48 -5.53 -0.81
N PHE A 90 12.19 -5.94 -1.85
CA PHE A 90 13.43 -5.34 -2.29
C PHE A 90 13.32 -4.89 -3.73
N MET A 91 13.74 -3.66 -3.99
CA MET A 91 13.74 -3.09 -5.32
C MET A 91 15.09 -2.51 -5.64
N THR A 92 15.58 -2.79 -6.85
CA THR A 92 16.82 -2.22 -7.36
C THR A 92 16.63 -1.72 -8.78
N ARG A 93 17.56 -0.89 -9.21
CA ARG A 93 17.54 -0.26 -10.53
C ARG A 93 18.57 -0.91 -11.44
N ARG A 94 18.14 -1.32 -12.64
CA ARG A 94 19.03 -1.72 -13.73
C ARG A 94 18.73 -0.88 -14.98
N GLY A 95 19.50 0.19 -15.17
CA GLY A 95 19.17 1.19 -16.20
C GLY A 95 17.83 1.88 -15.91
N SER A 96 16.86 1.74 -16.81
CA SER A 96 15.47 2.22 -16.64
C SER A 96 14.51 1.16 -16.10
N ILE A 97 15.02 -0.06 -15.83
CA ILE A 97 14.21 -1.18 -15.35
C ILE A 97 14.21 -1.15 -13.82
N LEU A 98 13.03 -1.34 -13.23
CA LEU A 98 12.87 -1.62 -11.82
C LEU A 98 12.79 -3.14 -11.64
N GLU A 99 13.74 -3.71 -10.92
CA GLU A 99 13.74 -5.12 -10.53
C GLU A 99 13.15 -5.23 -9.12
N ILE A 100 12.22 -6.17 -8.92
CA ILE A 100 11.45 -6.31 -7.68
C ILE A 100 11.52 -7.76 -7.22
N SER A 101 12.02 -7.99 -6.01
CA SER A 101 11.94 -9.26 -5.29
C SER A 101 11.03 -9.13 -4.07
N ILE A 102 10.27 -10.17 -3.78
CA ILE A 102 9.38 -10.26 -2.62
C ILE A 102 9.70 -11.54 -1.84
N ALA A 103 9.90 -11.41 -0.54
CA ALA A 103 10.00 -12.56 0.34
C ALA A 103 8.64 -13.21 0.56
N LYS A 104 8.60 -14.53 0.72
CA LYS A 104 7.38 -15.20 1.17
C LYS A 104 6.96 -14.70 2.56
N VAL A 105 5.70 -14.94 2.90
CA VAL A 105 5.18 -14.54 4.23
C VAL A 105 5.99 -15.23 5.31
N ASP A 106 6.34 -14.48 6.35
CA ASP A 106 7.18 -14.92 7.47
C ASP A 106 8.62 -15.32 7.08
N SER A 107 9.10 -14.86 5.92
CA SER A 107 10.47 -15.01 5.45
C SER A 107 11.11 -13.66 5.15
N TYR A 108 12.42 -13.67 4.82
CA TYR A 108 13.22 -12.48 4.55
C TYR A 108 13.78 -12.51 3.14
N ILE A 109 14.08 -11.32 2.59
CA ILE A 109 14.84 -11.21 1.33
C ILE A 109 16.22 -11.84 1.51
N GLY A 110 16.55 -12.76 0.61
CA GLY A 110 17.78 -13.54 0.62
C GLY A 110 17.63 -14.95 1.19
N ASP A 111 16.52 -15.25 1.89
CA ASP A 111 16.26 -16.60 2.43
C ASP A 111 15.26 -17.36 1.56
N ASP A 112 14.05 -16.81 1.39
CA ASP A 112 12.99 -17.38 0.55
C ASP A 112 12.24 -16.25 -0.13
N ASP A 113 12.82 -15.73 -1.20
CA ASP A 113 12.29 -14.67 -2.03
C ASP A 113 12.24 -15.07 -3.51
N PHE A 114 11.47 -14.34 -4.28
CA PHE A 114 11.36 -14.52 -5.72
C PHE A 114 11.24 -13.16 -6.43
N GLN A 115 11.79 -13.13 -7.64
CA GLN A 115 11.69 -11.94 -8.49
C GLN A 115 10.36 -11.94 -9.24
N LEU A 116 9.69 -10.78 -9.23
CA LEU A 116 8.44 -10.59 -9.95
C LEU A 116 8.67 -10.45 -11.45
N ASP A 117 7.85 -11.13 -12.23
CA ASP A 117 7.74 -10.89 -13.66
C ASP A 117 6.95 -9.60 -13.98
N ALA A 118 6.87 -9.23 -15.27
CA ALA A 118 6.23 -7.99 -15.70
C ALA A 118 4.72 -7.94 -15.36
N PHE A 119 4.01 -9.06 -15.42
CA PHE A 119 2.59 -9.11 -15.08
C PHE A 119 2.38 -8.95 -13.58
N GLN A 120 3.17 -9.65 -12.78
CA GLN A 120 3.14 -9.56 -11.32
C GLN A 120 3.49 -8.14 -10.83
N GLN A 121 4.45 -7.47 -11.48
CA GLN A 121 4.78 -6.08 -11.18
C GLN A 121 3.61 -5.13 -11.50
N GLY A 122 2.88 -5.38 -12.59
CA GLY A 122 1.66 -4.66 -12.93
C GLY A 122 0.58 -4.83 -11.85
N ASP A 123 0.32 -6.06 -11.43
CA ASP A 123 -0.64 -6.36 -10.37
C ASP A 123 -0.22 -5.74 -9.03
N LEU A 124 1.07 -5.78 -8.69
CA LEU A 124 1.61 -5.13 -7.49
C LEU A 124 1.34 -3.63 -7.50
N ALA A 125 1.55 -2.96 -8.64
CA ALA A 125 1.31 -1.53 -8.80
C ALA A 125 -0.17 -1.18 -8.59
N LEU A 126 -1.07 -1.88 -9.27
CA LEU A 126 -2.51 -1.68 -9.13
C LEU A 126 -2.98 -1.93 -7.70
N ASN A 127 -2.52 -3.01 -7.07
CA ASN A 127 -2.86 -3.38 -5.70
C ASN A 127 -2.30 -2.39 -4.66
N ASP A 128 -1.18 -1.72 -4.95
CA ASP A 128 -0.67 -0.60 -4.11
C ASP A 128 -1.39 0.72 -4.38
N GLY A 129 -2.32 0.74 -5.36
CA GLY A 129 -3.20 1.86 -5.66
C GLY A 129 -2.68 2.84 -6.69
N PHE A 130 -1.66 2.51 -7.45
CA PHE A 130 -1.28 3.27 -8.63
C PHE A 130 -2.28 3.03 -9.76
N ASP A 131 -2.34 3.96 -10.71
CA ASP A 131 -3.25 3.84 -11.85
C ASP A 131 -2.65 2.95 -12.94
N ASP A 132 -1.34 2.94 -13.05
CA ASP A 132 -0.59 2.06 -13.94
C ASP A 132 0.81 1.72 -13.39
N TYR A 133 1.49 0.79 -14.07
CA TYR A 133 2.83 0.37 -13.71
C TYR A 133 3.89 1.46 -13.93
N ASN A 134 3.73 2.34 -14.89
CA ASN A 134 4.73 3.36 -15.18
C ASN A 134 4.82 4.39 -14.05
N ASP A 135 3.67 4.80 -13.51
CA ASP A 135 3.61 5.69 -12.35
C ASP A 135 4.26 5.05 -11.12
N PHE A 136 3.94 3.78 -10.86
CA PHE A 136 4.57 2.99 -9.80
C PHE A 136 6.09 2.91 -9.99
N ARG A 137 6.54 2.50 -11.17
CA ARG A 137 7.96 2.37 -11.50
C ARG A 137 8.70 3.69 -11.31
N ASN A 138 8.18 4.77 -11.87
CA ASN A 138 8.82 6.09 -11.79
C ASN A 138 8.91 6.56 -10.33
N TYR A 139 7.85 6.38 -9.55
CA TYR A 139 7.84 6.72 -8.12
C TYR A 139 8.96 6.01 -7.34
N PHE A 140 9.14 4.70 -7.54
CA PHE A 140 10.18 3.97 -6.82
C PHE A 140 11.59 4.22 -7.40
N LEU A 141 11.73 4.43 -8.70
CA LEU A 141 13.01 4.86 -9.29
C LEU A 141 13.47 6.20 -8.71
N ASP A 142 12.58 7.16 -8.53
CA ASP A 142 12.92 8.45 -7.93
C ASP A 142 13.38 8.31 -6.47
N ILE A 143 12.71 7.47 -5.70
CA ILE A 143 13.12 7.17 -4.31
C ILE A 143 14.52 6.53 -4.28
N ILE A 144 14.75 5.53 -5.15
CA ILE A 144 16.03 4.81 -5.24
C ILE A 144 17.15 5.78 -5.67
N GLU A 145 16.89 6.62 -6.67
CA GLU A 145 17.84 7.60 -7.16
C GLU A 145 18.20 8.64 -6.09
N LYS A 146 17.19 9.18 -5.41
CA LYS A 146 17.40 10.14 -4.30
C LYS A 146 18.25 9.52 -3.20
N LYS A 147 17.88 8.33 -2.74
CA LYS A 147 18.63 7.60 -1.71
C LYS A 147 20.06 7.29 -2.17
N GLY A 148 20.23 6.88 -3.43
CA GLY A 148 21.54 6.58 -4.00
C GLY A 148 22.46 7.79 -4.01
N LYS A 149 21.97 8.97 -4.37
CA LYS A 149 22.72 10.24 -4.32
C LYS A 149 23.16 10.63 -2.91
N GLU A 150 22.31 10.35 -1.92
CA GLU A 150 22.56 10.71 -0.51
C GLU A 150 23.50 9.73 0.19
N THR A 151 23.40 8.42 -0.12
CA THR A 151 24.03 7.36 0.66
C THR A 151 24.96 6.43 -0.11
N GLY A 152 24.97 6.51 -1.46
CA GLY A 152 25.65 5.55 -2.34
C GLY A 152 24.84 4.26 -2.57
N ASN A 153 23.66 4.09 -1.95
CA ASN A 153 22.87 2.87 -1.99
C ASN A 153 21.67 3.00 -2.93
N TYR A 154 21.79 2.50 -4.15
CA TYR A 154 20.75 2.57 -5.19
C TYR A 154 19.74 1.41 -5.11
N TRP A 155 19.10 1.26 -3.95
CA TRP A 155 18.09 0.25 -3.72
C TRP A 155 17.05 0.73 -2.70
N PHE A 156 15.86 0.13 -2.75
CA PHE A 156 14.80 0.27 -1.76
C PHE A 156 14.57 -1.08 -1.08
N LYS A 157 14.59 -1.13 0.25
CA LYS A 157 14.13 -2.26 1.05
C LYS A 157 13.00 -1.77 1.94
N GLY A 158 11.86 -2.45 1.87
CA GLY A 158 10.68 -2.06 2.62
C GLY A 158 9.78 -3.24 2.91
N LYS A 159 8.52 -2.94 3.24
CA LYS A 159 7.49 -3.93 3.52
C LYS A 159 6.23 -3.66 2.72
N ILE A 160 5.60 -4.72 2.25
CA ILE A 160 4.23 -4.74 1.79
C ILE A 160 3.37 -5.02 3.02
N ILE A 161 2.52 -4.07 3.37
CA ILE A 161 1.64 -4.13 4.54
C ILE A 161 0.25 -4.48 4.03
N HIS A 162 -0.19 -5.71 4.27
CA HIS A 162 -1.47 -6.21 3.81
C HIS A 162 -2.55 -6.00 4.86
N TRP A 163 -3.68 -5.43 4.43
CA TRP A 163 -4.93 -5.42 5.21
C TRP A 163 -6.01 -6.29 4.60
N THR A 164 -5.63 -7.12 3.64
CA THR A 164 -6.48 -8.13 2.98
C THR A 164 -5.80 -9.49 3.04
N ALA A 165 -6.49 -10.53 2.57
CA ALA A 165 -5.91 -11.88 2.48
C ALA A 165 -4.94 -12.06 1.29
N LEU A 166 -4.74 -11.01 0.46
CA LEU A 166 -3.79 -11.06 -0.66
C LEU A 166 -2.37 -11.36 -0.16
N ARG A 167 -1.67 -12.22 -0.90
CA ARG A 167 -0.23 -12.55 -0.74
C ARG A 167 0.39 -12.65 -2.12
N TYR A 168 1.68 -12.42 -2.19
CA TYR A 168 2.52 -12.65 -3.36
C TYR A 168 3.37 -13.88 -3.19
#